data_88ef38869888ebf5f634873e44b65708
#
_entry.id   88ef38869888ebf5f634873e44b65708
#
_cell.length_a   1.000
_cell.length_b   1.000
_cell.length_c   1.000
_cell.angle_alpha   90.00
_cell.angle_beta   90.00
_cell.angle_gamma   90.00
#
_symmetry.space_group_name_H-M   'P 1'
#
loop_
_entity.id
_entity.type
_entity.pdbx_description
1 polymer ?
#
loop_
_entity_poly.entity_id
_entity_poly.type
_entity_poly.pdbx_seq_one_letter_code
_entity_poly.pdbx_strand_id
1 'polypeptide(L)'
;MLDFAAIFMSQVNASSQVQFIYDIAAGRIIFVNHAYEQVLFGTDAGVNAEIPALLARIHPDDQGYLAEHWARWVRGEQLGEIEVRLLRVDQSAQWFAAIPYYHPAAATGPLLVCTLHDISAAKHHQANSDLFNSRKNVTLEVLSHDASGAFIMVEQLAQYLRDDLPEAAQPQVAQMLHLLESTSRQSVKMIRDLINLEFAAAVATNLKVDRVDLGDIMRGPLEQLHLGYELLGHHFVYTLPAQAVYVNLDVSKFTQVVINLVSNAMKFTRDEGHVRVAVVGLPDRARVEVSDDGIGIPAAMLPYVFERFTRARRPGLRGEETIGLGLSLCKTIVEWHEGTLSVTSTEGKGSVFTVEIPLAEGFASRLPDELVEAVVFH
;
A
#
# COMPACT_ATOMS: atom_id res chain seq x y z
N MET A 1 -51.90 8.86 16.29
CA MET A 1 -50.65 9.60 15.96
C MET A 1 -49.53 8.58 15.99
N LEU A 2 -48.80 8.42 14.90
CA LEU A 2 -47.66 7.49 14.87
C LEU A 2 -46.61 7.99 15.85
N ASP A 3 -46.19 7.11 16.77
CA ASP A 3 -45.11 7.41 17.72
C ASP A 3 -43.76 7.19 17.04
N PHE A 4 -43.28 8.24 16.37
CA PHE A 4 -42.02 8.22 15.66
C PHE A 4 -40.82 7.90 16.56
N ALA A 5 -40.86 8.35 17.83
CA ALA A 5 -39.79 8.07 18.78
C ALA A 5 -39.68 6.57 19.07
N ALA A 6 -40.83 5.90 19.32
CA ALA A 6 -40.86 4.47 19.55
C ALA A 6 -40.36 3.66 18.32
N ILE A 7 -40.74 4.11 17.11
CA ILE A 7 -40.28 3.47 15.86
C ILE A 7 -38.76 3.63 15.70
N PHE A 8 -38.22 4.84 15.93
CA PHE A 8 -36.77 5.06 15.86
C PHE A 8 -36.00 4.26 16.91
N MET A 9 -36.49 4.24 18.14
CA MET A 9 -35.86 3.45 19.23
C MET A 9 -35.86 1.96 18.91
N SER A 10 -36.95 1.44 18.34
CA SER A 10 -37.02 0.04 17.90
C SER A 10 -36.00 -0.23 16.79
N GLN A 11 -35.85 0.66 15.82
CA GLN A 11 -34.86 0.54 14.72
C GLN A 11 -33.42 0.59 15.25
N VAL A 12 -33.11 1.54 16.15
CA VAL A 12 -31.79 1.66 16.78
C VAL A 12 -31.42 0.39 17.54
N ASN A 13 -32.38 -0.18 18.32
CA ASN A 13 -32.14 -1.40 19.07
C ASN A 13 -32.06 -2.67 18.18
N ALA A 14 -32.68 -2.67 17.01
CA ALA A 14 -32.59 -3.77 16.05
C ALA A 14 -31.31 -3.72 15.19
N SER A 15 -30.55 -2.62 15.27
CA SER A 15 -29.30 -2.46 14.54
C SER A 15 -28.24 -3.42 15.03
N SER A 16 -27.46 -4.02 14.11
CA SER A 16 -26.25 -4.80 14.43
C SER A 16 -25.03 -3.93 14.74
N GLN A 17 -25.14 -2.61 14.51
CA GLN A 17 -24.08 -1.65 14.81
C GLN A 17 -24.25 -1.12 16.23
N VAL A 18 -23.16 -0.98 16.95
CA VAL A 18 -23.20 -0.35 18.28
C VAL A 18 -23.43 1.14 18.09
N GLN A 19 -24.48 1.66 18.73
CA GLN A 19 -24.80 3.08 18.74
C GLN A 19 -24.85 3.57 20.18
N PHE A 20 -24.13 4.67 20.44
CA PHE A 20 -24.14 5.29 21.75
C PHE A 20 -24.28 6.80 21.68
N ILE A 21 -24.77 7.39 22.75
CA ILE A 21 -24.85 8.83 22.94
C ILE A 21 -24.03 9.19 24.16
N TYR A 22 -23.03 10.07 23.95
CA TYR A 22 -22.16 10.59 24.98
C TYR A 22 -22.56 12.04 25.32
N ASP A 23 -22.83 12.30 26.58
CA ASP A 23 -23.05 13.65 27.09
C ASP A 23 -21.69 14.28 27.38
N ILE A 24 -21.33 15.29 26.60
CA ILE A 24 -20.02 15.94 26.69
C ILE A 24 -19.89 16.72 28.02
N ALA A 25 -20.99 17.34 28.49
CA ALA A 25 -20.95 18.11 29.71
C ALA A 25 -20.90 17.22 30.96
N ALA A 26 -21.61 16.09 30.93
CA ALA A 26 -21.63 15.13 32.03
C ALA A 26 -20.45 14.13 31.98
N GLY A 27 -19.70 14.06 30.87
CA GLY A 27 -18.57 13.16 30.72
C GLY A 27 -18.94 11.67 30.70
N ARG A 28 -20.16 11.30 30.23
CA ARG A 28 -20.65 9.92 30.33
C ARG A 28 -21.54 9.52 29.15
N ILE A 29 -21.62 8.22 28.90
CA ILE A 29 -22.59 7.64 27.97
C ILE A 29 -23.98 7.65 28.68
N ILE A 30 -24.96 8.22 27.96
CA ILE A 30 -26.36 8.31 28.46
C ILE A 30 -27.29 7.34 27.72
N PHE A 31 -26.85 6.75 26.64
CA PHE A 31 -27.57 5.74 25.86
C PHE A 31 -26.60 4.83 25.13
N VAL A 32 -26.91 3.55 25.11
CA VAL A 32 -26.30 2.56 24.21
C VAL A 32 -27.39 1.56 23.78
N ASN A 33 -27.29 1.08 22.52
CA ASN A 33 -28.25 0.10 22.00
C ASN A 33 -27.85 -1.34 22.34
N HIS A 34 -28.76 -2.32 22.12
CA HIS A 34 -28.53 -3.74 22.42
C HIS A 34 -27.34 -4.38 21.64
N ALA A 35 -26.90 -3.79 20.54
CA ALA A 35 -25.71 -4.28 19.83
C ALA A 35 -24.44 -4.20 20.69
N TYR A 36 -24.39 -3.33 21.69
CA TYR A 36 -23.26 -3.24 22.62
C TYR A 36 -22.99 -4.58 23.34
N GLU A 37 -24.04 -5.23 23.82
CA GLU A 37 -23.92 -6.54 24.50
C GLU A 37 -23.45 -7.63 23.54
N GLN A 38 -23.92 -7.60 22.30
CA GLN A 38 -23.63 -8.62 21.31
C GLN A 38 -22.23 -8.49 20.70
N VAL A 39 -21.78 -7.26 20.47
CA VAL A 39 -20.54 -6.95 19.72
C VAL A 39 -19.35 -6.73 20.66
N LEU A 40 -19.56 -6.02 21.78
CA LEU A 40 -18.50 -5.67 22.72
C LEU A 40 -18.54 -6.47 24.02
N PHE A 41 -19.60 -7.30 24.21
CA PHE A 41 -19.79 -8.20 25.35
C PHE A 41 -19.94 -7.48 26.71
N GLY A 42 -20.41 -6.25 26.67
CA GLY A 42 -20.72 -5.45 27.88
C GLY A 42 -22.17 -5.56 28.31
N THR A 43 -22.61 -4.67 29.19
CA THR A 43 -24.01 -4.55 29.65
C THR A 43 -24.47 -3.11 29.53
N ASP A 44 -25.73 -2.87 29.13
CA ASP A 44 -26.31 -1.52 29.01
C ASP A 44 -26.13 -0.72 30.29
N ALA A 45 -26.44 -1.36 31.44
CA ALA A 45 -26.40 -0.73 32.75
C ALA A 45 -24.99 -0.46 33.27
N GLY A 46 -24.00 -1.20 32.74
CA GLY A 46 -22.62 -1.15 33.18
C GLY A 46 -21.70 -0.31 32.26
N VAL A 47 -22.23 0.20 31.14
CA VAL A 47 -21.39 0.77 30.06
C VAL A 47 -20.36 1.77 30.57
N ASN A 48 -20.72 2.72 31.41
CA ASN A 48 -19.78 3.73 31.93
C ASN A 48 -18.69 3.15 32.84
N ALA A 49 -18.94 2.08 33.54
CA ALA A 49 -17.95 1.37 34.36
C ALA A 49 -17.03 0.50 33.51
N GLU A 50 -17.49 0.09 32.33
CA GLU A 50 -16.78 -0.78 31.41
C GLU A 50 -15.87 -0.01 30.41
N ILE A 51 -16.10 1.31 30.20
CA ILE A 51 -15.33 2.15 29.29
C ILE A 51 -13.81 2.03 29.49
N PRO A 52 -13.25 2.12 30.73
CA PRO A 52 -11.81 2.02 30.91
C PRO A 52 -11.23 0.69 30.41
N ALA A 53 -11.95 -0.41 30.64
CA ALA A 53 -11.56 -1.73 30.18
C ALA A 53 -11.66 -1.85 28.64
N LEU A 54 -12.65 -1.21 28.01
CA LEU A 54 -12.78 -1.14 26.56
C LEU A 54 -11.65 -0.32 25.92
N LEU A 55 -11.35 0.85 26.47
CA LEU A 55 -10.25 1.70 26.00
C LEU A 55 -8.89 1.00 26.14
N ALA A 56 -8.68 0.23 27.20
CA ALA A 56 -7.46 -0.58 27.39
C ALA A 56 -7.28 -1.68 26.35
N ARG A 57 -8.37 -2.11 25.70
CA ARG A 57 -8.34 -3.09 24.60
C ARG A 57 -8.04 -2.48 23.24
N ILE A 58 -8.02 -1.16 23.11
CA ILE A 58 -7.61 -0.51 21.85
C ILE A 58 -6.15 -0.85 21.58
N HIS A 59 -5.86 -1.21 20.32
CA HIS A 59 -4.50 -1.53 19.92
C HIS A 59 -3.57 -0.37 20.29
N PRO A 60 -2.38 -0.63 20.88
CA PRO A 60 -1.48 0.43 21.36
C PRO A 60 -1.19 1.52 20.33
N ASP A 61 -1.01 1.14 19.07
CA ASP A 61 -0.72 2.07 17.98
C ASP A 61 -1.92 2.95 17.58
N ASP A 62 -3.14 2.56 17.94
CA ASP A 62 -4.35 3.31 17.61
C ASP A 62 -4.83 4.21 18.76
N GLN A 63 -4.25 4.05 19.97
CA GLN A 63 -4.65 4.82 21.14
C GLN A 63 -4.45 6.33 20.95
N GLY A 64 -3.28 6.75 20.47
CA GLY A 64 -2.99 8.17 20.18
C GLY A 64 -3.89 8.73 19.08
N TYR A 65 -4.10 7.94 18.02
CA TYR A 65 -4.98 8.28 16.91
C TYR A 65 -6.43 8.51 17.36
N LEU A 66 -6.99 7.59 18.15
CA LEU A 66 -8.34 7.75 18.71
C LEU A 66 -8.41 8.95 19.65
N ALA A 67 -7.41 9.16 20.51
CA ALA A 67 -7.38 10.27 21.47
C ALA A 67 -7.45 11.63 20.76
N GLU A 68 -6.66 11.83 19.73
CA GLU A 68 -6.66 13.06 18.93
C GLU A 68 -8.03 13.31 18.30
N HIS A 69 -8.61 12.29 17.65
CA HIS A 69 -9.92 12.41 16.99
C HIS A 69 -11.04 12.64 18.00
N TRP A 70 -11.01 11.94 19.14
CA TRP A 70 -11.96 12.16 20.23
C TRP A 70 -11.94 13.61 20.72
N ALA A 71 -10.74 14.17 20.97
CA ALA A 71 -10.60 15.56 21.39
C ALA A 71 -11.18 16.56 20.37
N ARG A 72 -11.10 16.27 19.08
CA ARG A 72 -11.69 17.08 18.01
C ARG A 72 -13.22 16.91 17.95
N TRP A 73 -13.73 15.70 18.11
CA TRP A 73 -15.17 15.40 18.10
C TRP A 73 -15.91 16.12 19.22
N VAL A 74 -15.38 16.09 20.46
CA VAL A 74 -16.03 16.77 21.60
C VAL A 74 -16.01 18.30 21.47
N ARG A 75 -15.13 18.87 20.64
CA ARG A 75 -15.14 20.30 20.29
C ARG A 75 -16.11 20.65 19.16
N GLY A 76 -16.80 19.65 18.60
CA GLY A 76 -17.73 19.85 17.50
C GLY A 76 -17.09 20.02 16.13
N GLU A 77 -15.84 19.62 15.97
CA GLU A 77 -15.19 19.54 14.67
C GLU A 77 -15.78 18.37 13.89
N GLN A 78 -16.28 18.62 12.67
CA GLN A 78 -16.76 17.56 11.79
C GLN A 78 -15.58 16.79 11.23
N LEU A 79 -15.42 15.54 11.68
CA LEU A 79 -14.44 14.61 11.17
C LEU A 79 -15.14 13.45 10.46
N GLY A 80 -14.46 12.87 9.49
CA GLY A 80 -14.91 11.66 8.84
C GLY A 80 -14.89 10.44 9.76
N GLU A 81 -15.25 9.33 9.22
CA GLU A 81 -15.11 8.00 9.82
C GLU A 81 -13.64 7.72 10.17
N ILE A 82 -13.41 7.14 11.35
CA ILE A 82 -12.10 6.62 11.73
C ILE A 82 -12.17 5.11 11.95
N GLU A 83 -11.07 4.45 11.70
CA GLU A 83 -10.94 3.01 11.90
C GLU A 83 -9.96 2.73 13.05
N VAL A 84 -10.37 1.87 13.97
CA VAL A 84 -9.58 1.49 15.15
C VAL A 84 -9.63 -0.01 15.36
N ARG A 85 -8.54 -0.56 15.92
CA ARG A 85 -8.43 -1.96 16.29
C ARG A 85 -8.74 -2.15 17.77
N LEU A 86 -9.65 -3.05 18.08
CA LEU A 86 -9.84 -3.59 19.42
C LEU A 86 -9.19 -4.98 19.52
N LEU A 87 -8.37 -5.20 20.53
CA LEU A 87 -7.80 -6.49 20.84
C LEU A 87 -8.82 -7.39 21.54
N ARG A 88 -8.97 -8.61 21.07
CA ARG A 88 -9.71 -9.67 21.73
C ARG A 88 -8.87 -10.29 22.85
N VAL A 89 -9.48 -11.18 23.62
CA VAL A 89 -8.80 -11.90 24.71
C VAL A 89 -7.62 -12.74 24.19
N ASP A 90 -7.72 -13.26 22.98
CA ASP A 90 -6.68 -14.01 22.28
C ASP A 90 -5.65 -13.11 21.58
N GLN A 91 -5.67 -11.79 21.81
CA GLN A 91 -4.84 -10.77 21.19
C GLN A 91 -5.08 -10.58 19.67
N SER A 92 -6.05 -11.24 19.08
CA SER A 92 -6.45 -10.96 17.69
C SER A 92 -7.12 -9.57 17.59
N ALA A 93 -6.82 -8.85 16.51
CA ALA A 93 -7.40 -7.53 16.26
C ALA A 93 -8.79 -7.65 15.59
N GLN A 94 -9.76 -6.96 16.15
CA GLN A 94 -11.07 -6.73 15.56
C GLN A 94 -11.16 -5.27 15.12
N TRP A 95 -11.52 -5.03 13.85
CA TRP A 95 -11.57 -3.70 13.29
C TRP A 95 -12.94 -3.07 13.44
N PHE A 96 -12.96 -1.84 13.93
CA PHE A 96 -14.17 -1.03 14.06
C PHE A 96 -14.02 0.29 13.31
N ALA A 97 -15.05 0.64 12.54
CA ALA A 97 -15.24 1.98 12.02
C ALA A 97 -16.10 2.77 13.01
N ALA A 98 -15.62 3.94 13.42
CA ALA A 98 -16.34 4.86 14.32
C ALA A 98 -16.78 6.10 13.54
N ILE A 99 -18.09 6.33 13.49
CA ILE A 99 -18.72 7.44 12.76
C ILE A 99 -19.35 8.37 13.80
N PRO A 100 -18.73 9.55 14.07
CA PRO A 100 -19.26 10.53 15.02
C PRO A 100 -20.28 11.45 14.39
N TYR A 101 -21.23 11.90 15.19
CA TYR A 101 -22.13 12.99 14.88
C TYR A 101 -22.25 13.91 16.09
N TYR A 102 -21.83 15.17 15.96
CA TYR A 102 -21.92 16.18 17.00
C TYR A 102 -23.26 16.90 16.95
N HIS A 103 -23.99 16.94 18.08
CA HIS A 103 -25.25 17.63 18.20
C HIS A 103 -25.12 18.82 19.18
N PRO A 104 -25.07 20.07 18.68
CA PRO A 104 -24.71 21.24 19.51
C PRO A 104 -25.83 21.72 20.45
N ALA A 105 -27.07 21.35 20.21
CA ALA A 105 -28.24 21.97 20.82
C ALA A 105 -29.20 20.97 21.51
N ALA A 106 -28.72 20.08 22.36
CA ALA A 106 -29.59 19.32 23.26
C ALA A 106 -30.01 20.19 24.46
N ALA A 107 -31.13 19.88 25.06
CA ALA A 107 -31.62 20.59 26.25
C ALA A 107 -30.65 20.52 27.44
N THR A 108 -29.79 19.51 27.48
CA THR A 108 -28.79 19.22 28.51
C THR A 108 -27.37 19.69 28.16
N GLY A 109 -27.14 20.22 26.95
CA GLY A 109 -25.82 20.57 26.45
C GLY A 109 -25.45 19.82 25.17
N PRO A 110 -24.21 19.95 24.67
CA PRO A 110 -23.79 19.27 23.47
C PRO A 110 -23.66 17.77 23.66
N LEU A 111 -24.12 17.00 22.68
CA LEU A 111 -24.06 15.54 22.66
C LEU A 111 -23.20 15.04 21.50
N LEU A 112 -22.50 13.94 21.71
CA LEU A 112 -21.82 13.18 20.66
C LEU A 112 -22.58 11.86 20.47
N VAL A 113 -23.13 11.66 19.28
CA VAL A 113 -23.69 10.38 18.86
C VAL A 113 -22.62 9.66 18.05
N CYS A 114 -22.34 8.41 18.38
CA CYS A 114 -21.35 7.63 17.64
C CYS A 114 -21.94 6.27 17.24
N THR A 115 -21.63 5.86 16.01
CA THR A 115 -21.94 4.52 15.53
C THR A 115 -20.62 3.77 15.34
N LEU A 116 -20.51 2.58 15.95
CA LEU A 116 -19.39 1.66 15.75
C LEU A 116 -19.86 0.49 14.89
N HIS A 117 -19.15 0.28 13.80
CA HIS A 117 -19.41 -0.79 12.85
C HIS A 117 -18.23 -1.76 12.82
N ASP A 118 -18.48 -3.07 13.00
CA ASP A 118 -17.45 -4.10 12.83
C ASP A 118 -17.14 -4.28 11.33
N ILE A 119 -15.96 -3.87 10.93
CA ILE A 119 -15.47 -3.94 9.56
C ILE A 119 -14.42 -5.05 9.38
N SER A 120 -14.25 -5.94 10.36
CA SER A 120 -13.22 -7.00 10.32
C SER A 120 -13.35 -7.87 9.08
N ALA A 121 -14.58 -8.28 8.71
CA ALA A 121 -14.81 -9.08 7.52
C ALA A 121 -14.40 -8.33 6.23
N ALA A 122 -14.73 -7.04 6.14
CA ALA A 122 -14.34 -6.21 4.99
C ALA A 122 -12.82 -6.05 4.91
N LYS A 123 -12.15 -5.80 6.04
CA LYS A 123 -10.68 -5.71 6.11
C LYS A 123 -9.99 -7.03 5.73
N HIS A 124 -10.50 -8.17 6.16
CA HIS A 124 -9.99 -9.48 5.75
C HIS A 124 -10.15 -9.73 4.26
N HIS A 125 -11.31 -9.41 3.69
CA HIS A 125 -11.52 -9.53 2.25
C HIS A 125 -10.59 -8.62 1.46
N GLN A 126 -10.41 -7.39 1.91
CA GLN A 126 -9.50 -6.44 1.28
C GLN A 126 -8.05 -6.92 1.35
N ALA A 127 -7.57 -7.31 2.52
CA ALA A 127 -6.21 -7.83 2.71
C ALA A 127 -5.92 -9.06 1.82
N ASN A 128 -6.89 -9.98 1.70
CA ASN A 128 -6.77 -11.13 0.80
C ASN A 128 -6.72 -10.73 -0.67
N SER A 129 -7.52 -9.74 -1.09
CA SER A 129 -7.50 -9.20 -2.46
C SER A 129 -6.17 -8.52 -2.77
N ASP A 130 -5.67 -7.71 -1.84
CA ASP A 130 -4.40 -7.00 -2.00
C ASP A 130 -3.22 -7.98 -2.05
N LEU A 131 -3.23 -9.00 -1.19
CA LEU A 131 -2.24 -10.07 -1.23
C LEU A 131 -2.28 -10.84 -2.55
N PHE A 132 -3.48 -11.16 -3.07
CA PHE A 132 -3.63 -11.82 -4.37
C PHE A 132 -3.08 -10.96 -5.51
N ASN A 133 -3.45 -9.67 -5.54
CA ASN A 133 -2.98 -8.74 -6.57
C ASN A 133 -1.46 -8.53 -6.48
N SER A 134 -0.92 -8.40 -5.27
CA SER A 134 0.51 -8.28 -5.03
C SER A 134 1.26 -9.51 -5.54
N ARG A 135 0.82 -10.72 -5.18
CA ARG A 135 1.41 -11.98 -5.68
C ARG A 135 1.34 -12.09 -7.20
N LYS A 136 0.18 -11.76 -7.79
CA LYS A 136 0.00 -11.73 -9.24
C LYS A 136 1.04 -10.82 -9.90
N ASN A 137 1.19 -9.60 -9.40
CA ASN A 137 2.11 -8.60 -9.98
C ASN A 137 3.57 -9.03 -9.86
N VAL A 138 4.00 -9.51 -8.69
CA VAL A 138 5.36 -10.06 -8.50
C VAL A 138 5.61 -11.25 -9.44
N THR A 139 4.67 -12.18 -9.52
CA THR A 139 4.79 -13.36 -10.39
C THR A 139 4.91 -12.95 -11.86
N LEU A 140 4.08 -12.01 -12.32
CA LEU A 140 4.15 -11.49 -13.68
C LEU A 140 5.50 -10.83 -13.97
N GLU A 141 6.05 -10.07 -13.04
CA GLU A 141 7.35 -9.40 -13.20
C GLU A 141 8.49 -10.42 -13.31
N VAL A 142 8.56 -11.38 -12.38
CA VAL A 142 9.60 -12.42 -12.38
C VAL A 142 9.51 -13.28 -13.64
N LEU A 143 8.31 -13.76 -13.98
CA LEU A 143 8.09 -14.56 -15.20
C LEU A 143 8.41 -13.77 -16.48
N SER A 144 8.11 -12.48 -16.50
CA SER A 144 8.42 -11.62 -17.64
C SER A 144 9.91 -11.46 -17.85
N HIS A 145 10.64 -11.23 -16.77
CA HIS A 145 12.09 -11.13 -16.81
C HIS A 145 12.70 -12.42 -17.34
N ASP A 146 12.31 -13.56 -16.77
CA ASP A 146 12.83 -14.88 -17.14
C ASP A 146 12.44 -15.27 -18.60
N ALA A 147 11.17 -15.12 -18.96
CA ALA A 147 10.70 -15.40 -20.31
C ALA A 147 11.35 -14.46 -21.35
N SER A 148 11.48 -13.17 -21.02
CA SER A 148 12.15 -12.22 -21.92
C SER A 148 13.63 -12.59 -22.12
N GLY A 149 14.33 -12.97 -21.06
CA GLY A 149 15.72 -13.43 -21.12
C GLY A 149 15.89 -14.65 -22.04
N ALA A 150 15.02 -15.66 -21.89
CA ALA A 150 15.02 -16.85 -22.73
C ALA A 150 14.78 -16.53 -24.21
N PHE A 151 13.82 -15.67 -24.52
CA PHE A 151 13.55 -15.26 -25.92
C PHE A 151 14.67 -14.41 -26.50
N ILE A 152 15.31 -13.52 -25.73
CA ILE A 152 16.46 -12.75 -26.17
C ILE A 152 17.63 -13.70 -26.50
N MET A 153 17.87 -14.73 -25.68
CA MET A 153 18.89 -15.74 -25.95
C MET A 153 18.61 -16.50 -27.26
N VAL A 154 17.34 -16.88 -27.50
CA VAL A 154 16.92 -17.51 -28.78
C VAL A 154 17.18 -16.58 -29.97
N GLU A 155 16.90 -15.28 -29.84
CA GLU A 155 17.17 -14.28 -30.86
C GLU A 155 18.69 -14.18 -31.14
N GLN A 156 19.51 -14.10 -30.09
CA GLN A 156 20.98 -14.04 -30.21
C GLN A 156 21.56 -15.30 -30.86
N LEU A 157 21.09 -16.49 -30.49
CA LEU A 157 21.50 -17.75 -31.11
C LEU A 157 21.13 -17.81 -32.60
N ALA A 158 19.91 -17.37 -32.94
CA ALA A 158 19.48 -17.32 -34.33
C ALA A 158 20.35 -16.35 -35.16
N GLN A 159 20.71 -15.20 -34.57
CA GLN A 159 21.60 -14.23 -35.21
C GLN A 159 23.02 -14.79 -35.37
N TYR A 160 23.57 -15.42 -34.34
CA TYR A 160 24.89 -16.05 -34.40
C TYR A 160 24.94 -17.14 -35.48
N LEU A 161 23.94 -18.03 -35.54
CA LEU A 161 23.83 -19.05 -36.57
C LEU A 161 23.72 -18.47 -37.97
N ARG A 162 23.05 -17.33 -38.15
CA ARG A 162 22.95 -16.65 -39.44
C ARG A 162 24.29 -16.07 -39.90
N ASP A 163 25.04 -15.46 -38.96
CA ASP A 163 26.32 -14.82 -39.27
C ASP A 163 27.42 -15.85 -39.56
N ASP A 164 27.30 -17.08 -39.02
CA ASP A 164 28.26 -18.18 -39.21
C ASP A 164 27.91 -19.09 -40.42
N LEU A 165 26.78 -18.88 -41.08
CA LEU A 165 26.33 -19.65 -42.21
C LEU A 165 27.11 -19.25 -43.47
N PRO A 166 27.68 -20.25 -44.25
CA PRO A 166 28.30 -19.95 -45.56
C PRO A 166 27.28 -19.35 -46.53
N GLU A 167 27.76 -18.48 -47.46
CA GLU A 167 26.92 -17.87 -48.50
C GLU A 167 26.13 -18.88 -49.36
N ALA A 168 26.55 -20.14 -49.35
CA ALA A 168 25.87 -21.26 -50.02
C ALA A 168 24.78 -21.94 -49.20
N ALA A 169 24.46 -21.47 -47.98
CA ALA A 169 23.39 -22.04 -47.15
C ALA A 169 22.04 -21.90 -47.85
N GLN A 170 21.24 -22.98 -47.79
CA GLN A 170 19.95 -23.03 -48.48
C GLN A 170 19.07 -21.85 -48.04
N PRO A 171 18.38 -21.13 -48.94
CA PRO A 171 17.52 -19.99 -48.64
C PRO A 171 16.45 -20.31 -47.54
N GLN A 172 16.09 -21.58 -47.44
CA GLN A 172 15.14 -22.07 -46.42
C GLN A 172 15.68 -21.94 -45.00
N VAL A 173 16.98 -22.18 -44.75
CA VAL A 173 17.59 -22.03 -43.40
C VAL A 173 17.62 -20.57 -42.98
N ALA A 174 18.02 -19.69 -43.89
CA ALA A 174 17.99 -18.25 -43.61
C ALA A 174 16.58 -17.74 -43.30
N GLN A 175 15.57 -18.25 -44.00
CA GLN A 175 14.18 -17.92 -43.77
C GLN A 175 13.68 -18.46 -42.42
N MET A 176 14.09 -19.67 -41.99
CA MET A 176 13.76 -20.24 -40.67
C MET A 176 14.41 -19.42 -39.56
N LEU A 177 15.66 -19.02 -39.64
CA LEU A 177 16.33 -18.18 -38.66
C LEU A 177 15.65 -16.82 -38.52
N HIS A 178 15.30 -16.18 -39.64
CA HIS A 178 14.57 -14.91 -39.62
C HIS A 178 13.19 -15.07 -38.96
N LEU A 179 12.48 -16.15 -39.18
CA LEU A 179 11.20 -16.45 -38.55
C LEU A 179 11.39 -16.61 -37.03
N LEU A 180 12.42 -17.32 -36.61
CA LEU A 180 12.74 -17.57 -35.22
C LEU A 180 13.10 -16.27 -34.48
N GLU A 181 13.92 -15.40 -35.05
CA GLU A 181 14.19 -14.06 -34.53
C GLU A 181 12.92 -13.20 -34.39
N SER A 182 12.14 -13.13 -35.49
CA SER A 182 10.93 -12.31 -35.50
C SER A 182 9.89 -12.79 -34.49
N THR A 183 9.72 -14.11 -34.32
CA THR A 183 8.82 -14.70 -33.33
C THR A 183 9.30 -14.44 -31.93
N SER A 184 10.60 -14.59 -31.65
CA SER A 184 11.21 -14.29 -30.35
C SER A 184 11.00 -12.84 -29.97
N ARG A 185 11.32 -11.91 -30.87
CA ARG A 185 11.11 -10.46 -30.68
C ARG A 185 9.64 -10.11 -30.44
N GLN A 186 8.73 -10.73 -31.18
CA GLN A 186 7.29 -10.55 -30.99
C GLN A 186 6.82 -11.07 -29.63
N SER A 187 7.36 -12.19 -29.14
CA SER A 187 7.01 -12.76 -27.83
C SER A 187 7.46 -11.84 -26.69
N VAL A 188 8.69 -11.31 -26.74
CA VAL A 188 9.18 -10.31 -25.78
C VAL A 188 8.28 -9.07 -25.76
N LYS A 189 7.88 -8.58 -26.94
CA LYS A 189 6.96 -7.44 -27.05
C LYS A 189 5.61 -7.73 -26.40
N MET A 190 4.99 -8.88 -26.66
CA MET A 190 3.68 -9.25 -26.08
C MET A 190 3.75 -9.34 -24.56
N ILE A 191 4.81 -9.93 -23.99
CA ILE A 191 4.99 -10.01 -22.53
C ILE A 191 5.04 -8.60 -21.92
N ARG A 192 5.80 -7.69 -22.51
CA ARG A 192 5.92 -6.31 -22.05
C ARG A 192 4.63 -5.53 -22.18
N ASP A 193 3.92 -5.69 -23.30
CA ASP A 193 2.63 -5.02 -23.52
C ASP A 193 1.60 -5.46 -22.47
N LEU A 194 1.59 -6.74 -22.08
CA LEU A 194 0.74 -7.28 -21.02
C LEU A 194 1.03 -6.62 -19.67
N ILE A 195 2.30 -6.51 -19.27
CA ILE A 195 2.68 -5.90 -17.99
C ILE A 195 2.33 -4.42 -17.96
N ASN A 196 2.59 -3.69 -19.04
CA ASN A 196 2.25 -2.27 -19.14
C ASN A 196 0.73 -2.05 -19.09
N LEU A 197 -0.04 -2.94 -19.66
CA LEU A 197 -1.51 -2.89 -19.65
C LEU A 197 -2.06 -3.15 -18.24
N GLU A 198 -1.51 -4.13 -17.51
CA GLU A 198 -1.84 -4.38 -16.11
C GLU A 198 -1.49 -3.16 -15.22
N PHE A 199 -0.32 -2.55 -15.44
CA PHE A 199 0.10 -1.38 -14.68
C PHE A 199 -0.77 -0.14 -15.00
N ALA A 200 -1.09 0.10 -16.27
CA ALA A 200 -2.00 1.18 -16.67
C ALA A 200 -3.41 0.99 -16.13
N ALA A 201 -3.91 -0.26 -16.09
CA ALA A 201 -5.21 -0.59 -15.51
C ALA A 201 -5.23 -0.32 -13.99
N ALA A 202 -4.14 -0.60 -13.27
CA ALA A 202 -4.01 -0.27 -11.86
C ALA A 202 -4.14 1.24 -11.59
N VAL A 203 -3.59 2.08 -12.47
CA VAL A 203 -3.70 3.56 -12.36
C VAL A 203 -5.10 4.07 -12.73
N ALA A 204 -5.82 3.42 -13.64
CA ALA A 204 -7.13 3.87 -14.10
C ALA A 204 -8.28 3.70 -13.08
N THR A 205 -8.06 2.91 -12.03
CA THR A 205 -9.08 2.67 -10.98
C THR A 205 -9.04 3.75 -9.90
N ASN A 206 -10.16 3.98 -9.19
CA ASN A 206 -10.22 4.91 -8.06
C ASN A 206 -9.22 4.51 -6.96
N LEU A 207 -8.59 5.51 -6.36
CA LEU A 207 -7.68 5.33 -5.24
C LEU A 207 -8.45 4.84 -4.00
N LYS A 208 -8.01 3.73 -3.42
CA LYS A 208 -8.51 3.20 -2.15
C LYS A 208 -7.43 3.35 -1.08
N VAL A 209 -7.50 4.42 -0.33
CA VAL A 209 -6.50 4.76 0.68
C VAL A 209 -6.92 4.21 2.03
N ASP A 210 -6.07 3.39 2.63
CA ASP A 210 -6.19 2.87 3.99
C ASP A 210 -4.98 3.29 4.83
N ARG A 211 -5.19 3.43 6.15
CA ARG A 211 -4.10 3.58 7.12
C ARG A 211 -3.43 2.23 7.35
N VAL A 212 -2.20 2.08 6.91
CA VAL A 212 -1.47 0.79 6.92
C VAL A 212 -0.06 0.94 7.49
N ASP A 213 0.48 -0.14 8.05
CA ASP A 213 1.91 -0.23 8.38
C ASP A 213 2.71 -0.55 7.11
N LEU A 214 3.56 0.38 6.71
CA LEU A 214 4.39 0.27 5.49
C LEU A 214 5.33 -0.94 5.54
N GLY A 215 5.93 -1.23 6.71
CA GLY A 215 6.81 -2.39 6.88
C GLY A 215 6.06 -3.70 6.65
N ASP A 216 4.85 -3.78 7.15
CA ASP A 216 4.04 -5.00 7.09
C ASP A 216 3.53 -5.27 5.66
N ILE A 217 2.99 -4.25 4.98
CA ILE A 217 2.52 -4.42 3.60
C ILE A 217 3.65 -4.68 2.59
N MET A 218 4.87 -4.21 2.86
CA MET A 218 6.03 -4.44 1.98
C MET A 218 6.71 -5.79 2.21
N ARG A 219 6.56 -6.42 3.37
CA ARG A 219 7.22 -7.68 3.72
C ARG A 219 6.97 -8.78 2.69
N GLY A 220 5.72 -9.11 2.42
CA GLY A 220 5.36 -10.18 1.49
C GLY A 220 5.86 -9.97 0.06
N PRO A 221 5.59 -8.81 -0.57
CA PRO A 221 6.10 -8.50 -1.90
C PRO A 221 7.62 -8.55 -2.01
N LEU A 222 8.35 -7.96 -1.04
CA LEU A 222 9.82 -7.93 -1.08
C LEU A 222 10.43 -9.30 -0.84
N GLU A 223 9.83 -10.14 0.00
CA GLU A 223 10.26 -11.52 0.21
C GLU A 223 10.08 -12.35 -1.07
N GLN A 224 8.94 -12.20 -1.76
CA GLN A 224 8.71 -12.87 -3.04
C GLN A 224 9.69 -12.43 -4.13
N LEU A 225 9.99 -11.13 -4.22
CA LEU A 225 11.01 -10.62 -5.14
C LEU A 225 12.39 -11.19 -4.80
N HIS A 226 12.75 -11.20 -3.50
CA HIS A 226 14.02 -11.75 -3.04
C HIS A 226 14.18 -13.21 -3.48
N LEU A 227 13.21 -14.06 -3.17
CA LEU A 227 13.24 -15.47 -3.57
C LEU A 227 13.26 -15.64 -5.10
N GLY A 228 12.47 -14.86 -5.82
CA GLY A 228 12.40 -14.92 -7.28
C GLY A 228 13.73 -14.55 -7.95
N TYR A 229 14.35 -13.46 -7.54
CA TYR A 229 15.62 -13.00 -8.11
C TYR A 229 16.83 -13.84 -7.64
N GLU A 230 16.82 -14.37 -6.42
CA GLU A 230 17.84 -15.30 -5.95
C GLU A 230 17.87 -16.59 -6.78
N LEU A 231 16.70 -17.14 -7.12
CA LEU A 231 16.58 -18.30 -8.04
C LEU A 231 17.16 -18.01 -9.43
N LEU A 232 17.15 -16.74 -9.87
CA LEU A 232 17.72 -16.30 -11.13
C LEU A 232 19.21 -15.91 -11.01
N GLY A 233 19.83 -16.06 -9.84
CA GLY A 233 21.22 -15.72 -9.59
C GLY A 233 21.53 -14.24 -9.42
N HIS A 234 20.52 -13.42 -9.11
CA HIS A 234 20.69 -11.99 -8.88
C HIS A 234 20.79 -11.66 -7.37
N HIS A 235 21.62 -10.67 -7.04
CA HIS A 235 21.79 -10.20 -5.67
C HIS A 235 20.75 -9.12 -5.32
N PHE A 236 19.63 -9.55 -4.74
CA PHE A 236 18.60 -8.66 -4.23
C PHE A 236 18.52 -8.76 -2.71
N VAL A 237 18.57 -7.62 -2.02
CA VAL A 237 18.43 -7.55 -0.56
C VAL A 237 17.44 -6.45 -0.17
N TYR A 238 16.76 -6.65 0.97
CA TYR A 238 15.86 -5.61 1.49
C TYR A 238 15.96 -5.47 3.01
N THR A 239 15.62 -4.29 3.50
CA THR A 239 15.53 -3.97 4.93
C THR A 239 14.19 -3.28 5.24
N LEU A 240 13.57 -3.70 6.34
CA LEU A 240 12.30 -3.13 6.83
C LEU A 240 12.52 -2.45 8.18
N PRO A 241 11.69 -1.45 8.52
CA PRO A 241 11.78 -0.77 9.81
C PRO A 241 11.47 -1.75 10.96
N ALA A 242 12.17 -1.58 12.09
CA ALA A 242 11.93 -2.38 13.30
C ALA A 242 10.65 -1.96 14.04
N GLN A 243 10.19 -0.73 13.84
CA GLN A 243 8.97 -0.17 14.42
C GLN A 243 7.94 0.04 13.31
N ALA A 244 6.66 -0.08 13.66
CA ALA A 244 5.55 0.19 12.73
C ALA A 244 5.61 1.62 12.18
N VAL A 245 5.41 1.78 10.87
CA VAL A 245 5.43 3.07 10.17
C VAL A 245 4.10 3.24 9.45
N TYR A 246 3.18 3.97 10.08
CA TYR A 246 1.83 4.15 9.55
C TYR A 246 1.77 5.26 8.50
N VAL A 247 1.18 4.90 7.36
CA VAL A 247 0.95 5.78 6.20
C VAL A 247 -0.45 5.55 5.65
N ASN A 248 -0.96 6.51 4.89
CA ASN A 248 -2.23 6.39 4.19
C ASN A 248 -1.96 5.99 2.74
N LEU A 249 -2.22 4.73 2.38
CA LEU A 249 -1.88 4.18 1.06
C LEU A 249 -2.98 3.29 0.46
N ASP A 250 -3.06 3.30 -0.86
CA ASP A 250 -3.62 2.20 -1.65
C ASP A 250 -2.52 1.13 -1.80
N VAL A 251 -2.65 0.05 -1.04
CA VAL A 251 -1.64 -1.02 -0.92
C VAL A 251 -1.27 -1.61 -2.29
N SER A 252 -2.29 -1.89 -3.12
CA SER A 252 -2.09 -2.50 -4.44
C SER A 252 -1.28 -1.60 -5.37
N LYS A 253 -1.65 -0.31 -5.44
CA LYS A 253 -0.97 0.66 -6.31
C LYS A 253 0.44 0.98 -5.83
N PHE A 254 0.61 1.14 -4.51
CA PHE A 254 1.92 1.44 -3.95
C PHE A 254 2.90 0.25 -4.09
N THR A 255 2.43 -0.97 -3.88
CA THR A 255 3.21 -2.19 -4.14
C THR A 255 3.68 -2.23 -5.60
N GLN A 256 2.80 -1.87 -6.55
CA GLN A 256 3.18 -1.82 -7.97
C GLN A 256 4.27 -0.78 -8.25
N VAL A 257 4.27 0.36 -7.56
CA VAL A 257 5.37 1.35 -7.65
C VAL A 257 6.70 0.70 -7.27
N VAL A 258 6.75 0.04 -6.11
CA VAL A 258 7.98 -0.59 -5.61
C VAL A 258 8.46 -1.70 -6.56
N ILE A 259 7.55 -2.58 -7.02
CA ILE A 259 7.87 -3.63 -8.00
C ILE A 259 8.46 -3.02 -9.28
N ASN A 260 7.87 -1.95 -9.81
CA ASN A 260 8.37 -1.31 -11.02
C ASN A 260 9.75 -0.66 -10.82
N LEU A 261 10.01 -0.05 -9.65
CA LEU A 261 11.33 0.51 -9.34
C LEU A 261 12.40 -0.60 -9.22
N VAL A 262 12.07 -1.72 -8.56
CA VAL A 262 12.96 -2.89 -8.44
C VAL A 262 13.24 -3.51 -9.81
N SER A 263 12.21 -3.70 -10.63
CA SER A 263 12.37 -4.20 -12.01
C SER A 263 13.28 -3.31 -12.83
N ASN A 264 13.12 -1.98 -12.73
CA ASN A 264 14.02 -1.05 -13.42
C ASN A 264 15.46 -1.19 -12.91
N ALA A 265 15.67 -1.27 -11.60
CA ALA A 265 16.99 -1.49 -11.03
C ALA A 265 17.63 -2.77 -11.59
N MET A 266 16.91 -3.89 -11.62
CA MET A 266 17.37 -5.17 -12.16
C MET A 266 17.72 -5.11 -13.66
N LYS A 267 16.94 -4.38 -14.47
CA LYS A 267 17.19 -4.21 -15.92
C LYS A 267 18.48 -3.48 -16.23
N PHE A 268 18.92 -2.59 -15.34
CA PHE A 268 20.11 -1.75 -15.54
C PHE A 268 21.29 -2.16 -14.65
N THR A 269 21.17 -3.24 -13.89
CA THR A 269 22.23 -3.84 -13.07
C THR A 269 22.84 -5.03 -13.82
N ARG A 270 24.18 -5.19 -13.74
CA ARG A 270 24.90 -6.32 -14.32
C ARG A 270 24.61 -7.61 -13.55
N ASP A 271 24.95 -8.77 -14.13
CA ASP A 271 24.62 -10.08 -13.54
C ASP A 271 25.19 -10.28 -12.11
N GLU A 272 26.36 -9.73 -11.83
CA GLU A 272 27.01 -9.78 -10.50
C GLU A 272 26.70 -8.55 -9.60
N GLY A 273 25.81 -7.66 -10.07
CA GLY A 273 25.50 -6.42 -9.38
C GLY A 273 24.42 -6.60 -8.30
N HIS A 274 24.24 -5.55 -7.52
CA HIS A 274 23.40 -5.57 -6.33
C HIS A 274 22.25 -4.59 -6.45
N VAL A 275 21.05 -5.04 -6.11
CA VAL A 275 19.87 -4.20 -5.92
C VAL A 275 19.43 -4.28 -4.48
N ARG A 276 19.19 -3.12 -3.86
CA ARG A 276 18.76 -3.02 -2.46
C ARG A 276 17.49 -2.19 -2.36
N VAL A 277 16.56 -2.65 -1.50
CA VAL A 277 15.40 -1.88 -1.07
C VAL A 277 15.53 -1.59 0.43
N ALA A 278 15.38 -0.33 0.83
CA ALA A 278 15.33 0.07 2.23
C ALA A 278 14.03 0.82 2.53
N VAL A 279 13.31 0.36 3.55
CA VAL A 279 12.11 1.03 4.07
C VAL A 279 12.42 1.59 5.45
N VAL A 280 12.27 2.91 5.64
CA VAL A 280 12.59 3.58 6.90
C VAL A 280 11.50 4.59 7.27
N GLY A 281 11.20 4.69 8.57
CA GLY A 281 10.39 5.76 9.14
C GLY A 281 11.27 6.96 9.48
N LEU A 282 10.86 8.15 9.05
CA LEU A 282 11.43 9.46 9.43
C LEU A 282 10.43 10.18 10.33
N PRO A 283 10.80 11.29 10.97
CA PRO A 283 9.92 11.98 11.93
C PRO A 283 8.58 12.45 11.37
N ASP A 284 8.51 12.81 10.08
CA ASP A 284 7.33 13.38 9.41
C ASP A 284 6.89 12.60 8.18
N ARG A 285 7.66 11.58 7.76
CA ARG A 285 7.41 10.81 6.54
C ARG A 285 7.96 9.40 6.62
N ALA A 286 7.46 8.52 5.78
CA ALA A 286 8.05 7.23 5.47
C ALA A 286 8.86 7.35 4.19
N ARG A 287 9.98 6.61 4.09
CA ARG A 287 10.83 6.59 2.90
C ARG A 287 11.08 5.17 2.43
N VAL A 288 10.95 4.97 1.12
CA VAL A 288 11.37 3.74 0.44
C VAL A 288 12.47 4.11 -0.55
N GLU A 289 13.64 3.50 -0.41
CA GLU A 289 14.77 3.67 -1.30
C GLU A 289 15.02 2.39 -2.08
N VAL A 290 15.10 2.50 -3.40
CA VAL A 290 15.53 1.41 -4.30
C VAL A 290 16.85 1.84 -4.91
N SER A 291 17.93 1.14 -4.57
CA SER A 291 19.29 1.43 -5.03
C SER A 291 19.87 0.28 -5.85
N ASP A 292 20.60 0.63 -6.90
CA ASP A 292 21.35 -0.27 -7.75
C ASP A 292 22.80 0.20 -7.92
N ASP A 293 23.72 -0.73 -8.19
CA ASP A 293 25.10 -0.48 -8.59
C ASP A 293 25.32 -0.64 -10.12
N GLY A 294 24.26 -0.45 -10.88
CA GLY A 294 24.23 -0.62 -12.33
C GLY A 294 24.93 0.47 -13.13
N ILE A 295 24.49 0.64 -14.38
CA ILE A 295 25.12 1.60 -15.32
C ILE A 295 24.82 3.06 -14.99
N GLY A 296 23.95 3.35 -14.05
CA GLY A 296 23.54 4.71 -13.68
C GLY A 296 22.86 5.48 -14.81
N ILE A 297 22.56 6.74 -14.58
CA ILE A 297 21.86 7.64 -15.51
C ILE A 297 22.74 8.85 -15.81
N PRO A 298 23.02 9.18 -17.09
CA PRO A 298 23.74 10.39 -17.46
C PRO A 298 23.03 11.65 -16.91
N ALA A 299 23.81 12.63 -16.43
CA ALA A 299 23.26 13.86 -15.82
C ALA A 299 22.31 14.61 -16.77
N ALA A 300 22.58 14.59 -18.07
CA ALA A 300 21.72 15.22 -19.08
C ALA A 300 20.34 14.56 -19.24
N MET A 301 20.18 13.31 -18.76
CA MET A 301 18.91 12.56 -18.84
C MET A 301 18.08 12.64 -17.56
N LEU A 302 18.70 12.93 -16.40
CA LEU A 302 18.03 12.97 -15.10
C LEU A 302 16.76 13.84 -15.07
N PRO A 303 16.71 15.04 -15.65
CA PRO A 303 15.49 15.86 -15.65
C PRO A 303 14.30 15.22 -16.36
N TYR A 304 14.53 14.28 -17.26
CA TYR A 304 13.52 13.72 -18.16
C TYR A 304 13.07 12.30 -17.76
N VAL A 305 13.66 11.66 -16.75
CA VAL A 305 13.41 10.24 -16.44
C VAL A 305 11.96 9.94 -16.04
N PHE A 306 11.25 10.94 -15.49
CA PHE A 306 9.85 10.83 -15.09
C PHE A 306 8.85 11.32 -16.15
N GLU A 307 9.31 11.77 -17.32
CA GLU A 307 8.42 12.16 -18.40
C GLU A 307 7.86 10.94 -19.13
N ARG A 308 6.62 11.05 -19.60
CA ARG A 308 6.00 10.00 -20.44
C ARG A 308 6.71 9.94 -21.80
N PHE A 309 7.03 8.73 -22.25
CA PHE A 309 7.73 8.50 -23.52
C PHE A 309 9.06 9.25 -23.65
N THR A 310 9.74 9.38 -22.52
CA THR A 310 10.93 10.21 -22.34
C THR A 310 12.05 9.94 -23.33
N ARG A 311 12.85 10.99 -23.63
CA ARG A 311 14.12 10.89 -24.37
C ARG A 311 15.22 10.15 -23.56
N ALA A 312 15.03 10.00 -22.24
CA ALA A 312 15.91 9.22 -21.38
C ALA A 312 15.74 7.70 -21.52
N ARG A 313 14.88 7.25 -22.44
CA ARG A 313 14.64 5.85 -22.75
C ARG A 313 15.92 5.18 -23.26
N ARG A 314 16.30 4.08 -22.60
CA ARG A 314 17.43 3.24 -22.99
C ARG A 314 17.01 1.77 -22.97
N PRO A 315 17.56 0.93 -23.84
CA PRO A 315 17.41 -0.51 -23.72
C PRO A 315 18.07 -0.98 -22.41
N GLY A 316 17.51 -1.99 -21.78
CA GLY A 316 18.14 -2.68 -20.66
C GLY A 316 19.44 -3.36 -21.09
N LEU A 317 20.26 -3.79 -20.12
CA LEU A 317 21.59 -4.39 -20.39
C LEU A 317 21.53 -5.68 -21.19
N ARG A 318 20.40 -6.39 -21.14
CA ARG A 318 20.13 -7.61 -21.91
C ARG A 318 19.31 -7.36 -23.17
N GLY A 319 19.26 -6.10 -23.64
CA GLY A 319 18.50 -5.71 -24.84
C GLY A 319 17.00 -5.51 -24.60
N GLU A 320 16.56 -5.47 -23.34
CA GLU A 320 15.15 -5.22 -23.04
C GLU A 320 14.76 -3.81 -23.50
N GLU A 321 13.78 -3.72 -24.38
CA GLU A 321 13.20 -2.43 -24.75
C GLU A 321 12.44 -1.85 -23.56
N THR A 322 12.55 -0.56 -23.32
CA THR A 322 11.76 0.17 -22.33
C THR A 322 10.74 1.07 -23.05
N ILE A 323 9.48 1.09 -22.59
CA ILE A 323 8.44 1.93 -23.22
C ILE A 323 8.52 3.37 -22.71
N GLY A 324 9.16 3.60 -21.55
CA GLY A 324 9.28 4.93 -20.94
C GLY A 324 7.99 5.42 -20.24
N LEU A 325 7.12 4.49 -19.83
CA LEU A 325 5.88 4.78 -19.09
C LEU A 325 5.99 4.45 -17.60
N GLY A 326 6.81 3.47 -17.21
CA GLY A 326 6.84 2.95 -15.84
C GLY A 326 7.13 4.01 -14.77
N LEU A 327 8.20 4.78 -14.93
CA LEU A 327 8.60 5.81 -13.96
C LEU A 327 7.61 6.99 -13.90
N SER A 328 7.01 7.38 -15.02
CA SER A 328 5.98 8.44 -15.05
C SER A 328 4.70 8.00 -14.34
N LEU A 329 4.30 6.74 -14.46
CA LEU A 329 3.16 6.17 -13.74
C LEU A 329 3.47 6.03 -12.24
N CYS A 330 4.69 5.59 -11.87
CA CYS A 330 5.13 5.59 -10.47
C CYS A 330 5.03 6.98 -9.86
N LYS A 331 5.50 8.02 -10.55
CA LYS A 331 5.40 9.40 -10.08
C LYS A 331 3.95 9.81 -9.85
N THR A 332 3.06 9.52 -10.80
CA THR A 332 1.62 9.82 -10.68
C THR A 332 1.00 9.12 -9.47
N ILE A 333 1.29 7.83 -9.26
CA ILE A 333 0.76 7.09 -8.10
C ILE A 333 1.30 7.67 -6.79
N VAL A 334 2.59 7.98 -6.71
CA VAL A 334 3.20 8.56 -5.52
C VAL A 334 2.61 9.94 -5.21
N GLU A 335 2.41 10.79 -6.22
CA GLU A 335 1.78 12.10 -6.08
C GLU A 335 0.31 11.99 -5.60
N TRP A 336 -0.43 10.97 -6.02
CA TRP A 336 -1.79 10.71 -5.50
C TRP A 336 -1.82 10.35 -4.01
N HIS A 337 -0.70 9.87 -3.47
CA HIS A 337 -0.52 9.60 -2.04
C HIS A 337 0.18 10.78 -1.31
N GLU A 338 0.11 11.98 -1.90
CA GLU A 338 0.74 13.20 -1.34
C GLU A 338 2.24 13.06 -1.12
N GLY A 339 2.86 12.10 -1.82
CA GLY A 339 4.26 11.76 -1.73
C GLY A 339 5.13 12.42 -2.80
N THR A 340 6.41 12.15 -2.73
CA THR A 340 7.40 12.57 -3.73
C THR A 340 8.25 11.40 -4.21
N LEU A 341 8.54 11.38 -5.51
CA LEU A 341 9.47 10.44 -6.14
C LEU A 341 10.64 11.20 -6.71
N SER A 342 11.84 10.88 -6.28
CA SER A 342 13.08 11.49 -6.73
C SER A 342 14.11 10.44 -7.15
N VAL A 343 15.18 10.89 -7.83
CA VAL A 343 16.29 10.02 -8.24
C VAL A 343 17.61 10.76 -8.08
N THR A 344 18.60 10.06 -7.55
CA THR A 344 20.01 10.46 -7.60
C THR A 344 20.77 9.36 -8.33
N SER A 345 21.60 9.73 -9.30
CA SER A 345 22.35 8.76 -10.09
C SER A 345 23.66 9.37 -10.61
N THR A 346 24.64 8.51 -10.76
CA THR A 346 25.90 8.83 -11.42
C THR A 346 26.18 7.76 -12.47
N GLU A 347 26.43 8.17 -13.69
CA GLU A 347 26.75 7.26 -14.78
C GLU A 347 27.95 6.36 -14.42
N GLY A 348 27.78 5.06 -14.60
CA GLY A 348 28.75 4.02 -14.24
C GLY A 348 28.79 3.63 -12.75
N LYS A 349 27.99 4.27 -11.87
CA LYS A 349 27.98 3.99 -10.40
C LYS A 349 26.63 3.52 -9.87
N GLY A 350 25.58 3.54 -10.71
CA GLY A 350 24.24 3.13 -10.32
C GLY A 350 23.30 4.30 -10.01
N SER A 351 22.12 3.96 -9.47
CA SER A 351 21.04 4.92 -9.18
C SER A 351 20.40 4.64 -7.83
N VAL A 352 19.81 5.66 -7.23
CA VAL A 352 18.95 5.55 -6.05
C VAL A 352 17.64 6.28 -6.35
N PHE A 353 16.56 5.53 -6.39
CA PHE A 353 15.20 6.05 -6.45
C PHE A 353 14.64 6.16 -5.04
N THR A 354 14.13 7.32 -4.68
CA THR A 354 13.60 7.61 -3.35
C THR A 354 12.13 8.00 -3.45
N VAL A 355 11.28 7.24 -2.77
CA VAL A 355 9.85 7.53 -2.57
C VAL A 355 9.68 8.01 -1.14
N GLU A 356 9.03 9.16 -0.95
CA GLU A 356 8.66 9.67 0.37
C GLU A 356 7.14 9.87 0.44
N ILE A 357 6.52 9.36 1.50
CA ILE A 357 5.08 9.45 1.76
C ILE A 357 4.88 10.07 3.15
N PRO A 358 3.92 11.02 3.33
CA PRO A 358 3.58 11.54 4.65
C PRO A 358 3.16 10.44 5.61
N LEU A 359 3.53 10.56 6.88
CA LEU A 359 3.01 9.68 7.92
C LEU A 359 1.50 9.90 8.09
N ALA A 360 0.77 8.86 8.42
CA ALA A 360 -0.62 8.97 8.84
C ALA A 360 -0.70 9.75 10.16
N GLU A 361 -1.73 10.58 10.31
CA GLU A 361 -2.00 11.31 11.56
C GLU A 361 -2.07 10.36 12.77
N GLY A 362 -1.67 10.82 13.94
CA GLY A 362 -1.70 10.03 15.19
C GLY A 362 -0.52 9.08 15.40
N PHE A 363 0.59 9.25 14.67
CA PHE A 363 1.79 8.40 14.86
C PHE A 363 2.56 8.68 16.16
N ALA A 364 2.41 9.85 16.78
CA ALA A 364 3.17 10.24 17.96
C ALA A 364 2.23 10.42 19.16
N SER A 365 2.10 9.43 19.98
CA SER A 365 1.97 9.43 21.44
C SER A 365 0.97 8.41 21.98
N ARG A 366 1.35 7.79 23.10
CA ARG A 366 0.44 7.05 24.00
C ARG A 366 -0.72 7.99 24.36
N LEU A 367 -1.91 7.42 24.60
CA LEU A 367 -3.03 8.16 25.22
C LEU A 367 -2.47 9.04 26.36
N PRO A 368 -2.67 10.36 26.34
CA PRO A 368 -2.33 11.17 27.50
C PRO A 368 -3.12 10.63 28.69
N ASP A 369 -2.49 10.53 29.85
CA ASP A 369 -3.15 10.12 31.10
C ASP A 369 -4.43 10.95 31.37
N GLU A 370 -4.48 12.18 30.86
CA GLU A 370 -5.64 13.10 30.88
C GLU A 370 -6.88 12.54 30.16
N LEU A 371 -6.76 11.68 29.15
CA LEU A 371 -7.93 11.09 28.48
C LEU A 371 -8.49 9.90 29.26
N VAL A 372 -7.63 9.17 29.94
CA VAL A 372 -8.05 8.14 30.90
C VAL A 372 -8.73 8.84 32.09
N GLU A 373 -8.19 9.97 32.58
CA GLU A 373 -8.80 10.78 33.64
C GLU A 373 -10.08 11.50 33.17
N ALA A 374 -10.14 12.06 31.95
CA ALA A 374 -11.33 12.77 31.46
C ALA A 374 -12.51 11.84 31.16
N VAL A 375 -12.27 10.55 30.92
CA VAL A 375 -13.33 9.56 30.71
C VAL A 375 -13.66 8.78 32.00
N VAL A 376 -12.75 8.79 32.99
CA VAL A 376 -12.87 8.02 34.24
C VAL A 376 -13.26 8.90 35.42
N PHE A 377 -12.99 10.22 35.42
CA PHE A 377 -13.21 11.12 36.52
C PHE A 377 -14.03 12.37 36.13
N HIS A 378 -15.34 12.21 35.96
CA HIS A 378 -16.33 13.23 36.37
C HIS A 378 -17.68 12.58 36.56
#